data_d5591ced74c6a3e4c1143c98f5416457
#
_entry.id   d5591ced74c6a3e4c1143c98f5416457
#
_cell.length_a   1.000
_cell.length_b   1.000
_cell.length_c   1.000
_cell.angle_alpha   90.00
_cell.angle_beta   90.00
_cell.angle_gamma   90.00
#
_symmetry.space_group_name_H-M   'P 1'
#
loop_
_entity.id
_entity.type
_entity.pdbx_description
1 polymer ?
#
loop_
_entity_poly.entity_id
_entity_poly.type
_entity_poly.pdbx_seq_one_letter_code
_entity_poly.pdbx_strand_id
1 'polypeptide(L)' 'MVGVSSYAEGDEVAKKLADLGVEAIELCAGFGVEGTAAIAAAVKGRAKVGAVRFDCHPGLGFKSGDELFA' A
#
# COMPACT_ATOMS: atom_id res chain seq x y z
N MET A 1 -0.24 -0.11 13.20
CA MET A 1 -1.09 0.09 12.00
C MET A 1 -1.13 1.56 11.63
N VAL A 2 -1.01 1.88 10.35
CA VAL A 2 -1.05 3.26 9.87
C VAL A 2 -2.10 3.38 8.77
N GLY A 3 -2.98 4.36 8.88
CA GLY A 3 -4.01 4.61 7.87
C GLY A 3 -3.57 5.70 6.91
N VAL A 4 -3.91 5.54 5.63
CA VAL A 4 -3.67 6.54 4.59
C VAL A 4 -4.93 6.66 3.73
N SER A 5 -5.07 7.78 3.03
CA SER A 5 -6.26 8.08 2.23
C SER A 5 -6.03 7.95 0.72
N SER A 6 -4.79 7.80 0.29
CA SER A 6 -4.44 7.66 -1.13
C SER A 6 -3.10 6.94 -1.28
N TYR A 7 -2.82 6.47 -2.48
CA TYR A 7 -1.53 5.84 -2.76
C TYR A 7 -0.37 6.85 -2.63
N ALA A 8 -0.60 8.10 -3.02
CA ALA A 8 0.43 9.13 -2.88
C ALA A 8 0.81 9.35 -1.41
N GLU A 9 -0.18 9.41 -0.52
CA GLU A 9 0.07 9.48 0.92
C GLU A 9 0.75 8.21 1.42
N GLY A 10 0.33 7.06 0.91
CA GLY A 10 0.94 5.77 1.23
C GLY A 10 2.43 5.73 0.91
N ASP A 11 2.82 6.26 -0.26
CA ASP A 11 4.23 6.34 -0.65
C ASP A 11 5.04 7.15 0.35
N GLU A 12 4.53 8.30 0.77
CA GLU A 12 5.22 9.17 1.73
C GLU A 12 5.36 8.50 3.10
N VAL A 13 4.29 7.87 3.57
CA VAL A 13 4.29 7.16 4.85
C VAL A 13 5.25 5.97 4.80
N ALA A 14 5.23 5.20 3.72
CA ALA A 14 6.10 4.04 3.57
C ALA A 14 7.59 4.45 3.62
N LYS A 15 7.95 5.54 2.96
CA LYS A 15 9.32 6.07 3.01
C LYS A 15 9.70 6.46 4.43
N LYS A 16 8.82 7.11 5.17
CA LYS A 16 9.07 7.48 6.57
C LYS A 16 9.25 6.25 7.45
N LEU A 17 8.43 5.21 7.25
CA LEU A 17 8.57 3.96 8.00
C LEU A 17 9.92 3.30 7.71
N ALA A 18 10.34 3.27 6.45
CA ALA A 18 11.64 2.74 6.08
C ALA A 18 12.78 3.56 6.72
N ASP A 19 12.64 4.89 6.79
CA ASP A 19 13.62 5.76 7.46
C ASP A 19 13.72 5.44 8.95
N LEU A 20 12.63 4.99 9.57
CA LEU A 20 12.60 4.59 10.98
C LEU A 20 13.13 3.17 11.20
N GLY A 21 13.53 2.47 10.15
CA GLY A 21 14.09 1.13 10.25
C GLY A 21 13.07 -0.01 10.10
N VAL A 22 11.85 0.28 9.66
CA VAL A 22 10.87 -0.77 9.38
C VAL A 22 11.35 -1.58 8.18
N GLU A 23 11.39 -2.90 8.33
CA GLU A 23 11.94 -3.82 7.33
C GLU A 23 10.86 -4.54 6.54
N ALA A 24 9.64 -4.58 7.02
CA ALA A 24 8.52 -5.26 6.37
C ALA A 24 7.26 -4.42 6.50
N ILE A 25 6.56 -4.24 5.38
CA ILE A 25 5.30 -3.50 5.32
C ILE A 25 4.26 -4.42 4.72
N GLU A 26 3.13 -4.59 5.41
CA GLU A 26 2.02 -5.37 4.87
C GLU A 26 0.86 -4.42 4.56
N LEU A 27 0.35 -4.52 3.33
CA LEU A 27 -0.73 -3.69 2.84
C LEU A 27 -2.06 -4.41 2.97
N CYS A 28 -3.11 -3.69 3.32
CA CYS A 28 -4.45 -4.24 3.36
C CYS A 28 -5.08 -4.29 1.97
N ALA A 29 -6.30 -4.84 1.88
CA ALA A 29 -7.00 -5.04 0.60
C ALA A 29 -7.39 -3.72 -0.10
N GLY A 30 -7.25 -2.58 0.57
CA GLY A 30 -7.42 -1.27 -0.06
C GLY A 30 -6.33 -0.92 -1.07
N PHE A 31 -5.22 -1.66 -1.05
CA PHE A 31 -4.16 -1.52 -2.06
C PHE A 31 -4.37 -2.57 -3.13
N GLY A 32 -4.69 -2.15 -4.34
CA GLY A 32 -4.80 -3.05 -5.49
C GLY A 32 -3.43 -3.41 -6.04
N VAL A 33 -3.40 -3.96 -7.24
CA VAL A 33 -2.15 -4.39 -7.90
C VAL A 33 -1.22 -3.19 -8.10
N GLU A 34 -1.75 -2.10 -8.62
CA GLU A 34 -0.96 -0.88 -8.89
C GLU A 34 -0.52 -0.22 -7.59
N GLY A 35 -1.38 -0.19 -6.57
CA GLY A 35 -1.04 0.36 -5.28
C GLY A 35 0.08 -0.41 -4.60
N THR A 36 0.02 -1.73 -4.66
CA THR A 36 1.08 -2.59 -4.11
C THR A 36 2.41 -2.32 -4.82
N ALA A 37 2.39 -2.24 -6.16
CA ALA A 37 3.58 -1.96 -6.93
C ALA A 37 4.17 -0.58 -6.60
N ALA A 38 3.31 0.43 -6.39
CA ALA A 38 3.75 1.77 -6.04
C ALA A 38 4.49 1.79 -4.70
N ILE A 39 3.94 1.13 -3.68
CA ILE A 39 4.57 1.08 -2.36
C ILE A 39 5.89 0.29 -2.43
N ALA A 40 5.90 -0.83 -3.14
CA ALA A 40 7.12 -1.62 -3.30
C ALA A 40 8.23 -0.80 -3.96
N ALA A 41 7.89 -0.01 -4.98
CA ALA A 41 8.84 0.87 -5.65
C ALA A 41 9.36 1.97 -4.71
N ALA A 42 8.48 2.54 -3.88
CA ALA A 42 8.82 3.63 -2.97
C ALA A 42 9.86 3.22 -1.94
N VAL A 43 9.86 1.95 -1.51
CA VAL A 43 10.78 1.45 -0.47
C VAL A 43 11.76 0.40 -0.99
N LYS A 44 11.92 0.32 -2.31
CA LYS A 44 12.79 -0.68 -2.95
C LYS A 44 14.20 -0.61 -2.37
N GLY A 45 14.75 -1.77 -2.01
CA GLY A 45 16.08 -1.88 -1.41
C GLY A 45 16.13 -1.55 0.08
N ARG A 46 15.02 -1.14 0.69
CA ARG A 46 14.96 -0.70 2.10
C ARG A 46 14.03 -1.55 2.93
N ALA A 47 12.87 -1.91 2.39
CA ALA A 47 11.89 -2.73 3.07
C ALA A 47 11.24 -3.69 2.08
N LYS A 48 10.72 -4.80 2.60
CA LYS A 48 9.94 -5.76 1.80
C LYS A 48 8.46 -5.44 1.97
N VAL A 49 7.70 -5.64 0.90
CA VAL A 49 6.27 -5.31 0.88
C VAL A 49 5.46 -6.56 0.55
N GLY A 50 4.51 -6.88 1.42
CA GLY A 50 3.51 -7.90 1.18
C GLY A 50 2.14 -7.26 1.14
N ALA A 51 1.14 -7.98 0.63
CA ALA A 51 -0.20 -7.45 0.55
C ALA A 51 -1.24 -8.54 0.74
N VAL A 52 -2.32 -8.19 1.43
CA VAL A 52 -3.53 -8.98 1.43
C VAL A 52 -4.22 -8.69 0.09
N ARG A 53 -4.38 -9.73 -0.72
CA ARG A 53 -4.92 -9.59 -2.07
C ARG A 53 -6.39 -9.97 -2.10
N PHE A 54 -7.23 -8.97 -2.14
CA PHE A 54 -8.65 -9.12 -2.37
C PHE A 54 -9.12 -7.91 -3.17
N ASP A 55 -8.76 -7.89 -4.45
CA ASP A 55 -9.21 -6.84 -5.37
C ASP A 55 -10.73 -6.92 -5.54
N CYS A 56 -11.32 -5.77 -5.79
CA CYS A 56 -12.77 -5.64 -5.92
C CYS A 56 -13.50 -6.13 -4.68
N HIS A 57 -12.95 -5.80 -3.51
CA HIS A 57 -13.45 -6.23 -2.21
C HIS A 57 -14.87 -5.72 -1.97
N PRO A 58 -15.77 -6.54 -1.37
CA PRO A 58 -17.13 -6.10 -1.05
C PRO A 58 -17.18 -4.82 -0.19
N GLY A 59 -16.22 -4.66 0.73
CA GLY A 59 -16.12 -3.46 1.56
C GLY A 59 -15.77 -2.20 0.79
N LEU A 60 -15.31 -2.32 -0.44
CA LEU A 60 -15.02 -1.21 -1.35
C LEU A 60 -16.07 -1.09 -2.46
N GLY A 61 -17.25 -1.66 -2.26
CA GLY A 61 -18.31 -1.65 -3.27
C GLY A 61 -17.96 -2.50 -4.49
N PHE A 62 -17.17 -3.55 -4.33
CA PHE A 62 -16.67 -4.42 -5.40
C PHE A 62 -15.81 -3.69 -6.41
N LYS A 63 -15.14 -2.61 -5.98
CA LYS A 63 -14.19 -1.86 -6.80
C LYS A 63 -12.77 -2.12 -6.31
N SER A 64 -11.81 -2.00 -7.22
CA SER A 64 -10.40 -2.08 -6.85
C SER A 64 -9.96 -0.82 -6.12
N GLY A 65 -9.04 -0.96 -5.17
CA GLY A 65 -8.37 0.19 -4.58
C GLY A 65 -7.68 1.07 -5.62
N ASP A 66 -7.23 0.48 -6.73
CA ASP A 66 -6.61 1.23 -7.83
C ASP A 66 -7.59 2.24 -8.45
N GLU A 67 -8.88 1.96 -8.44
CA GLU A 67 -9.91 2.89 -8.91
C GLU A 67 -10.19 3.99 -7.88
N LEU A 68 -10.14 3.67 -6.59
CA LEU A 68 -10.60 4.55 -5.52
C LEU A 68 -9.49 5.44 -4.94
N PHE A 69 -8.25 4.95 -4.90
CA PHE A 69 -7.19 5.60 -4.11
C PHE A 69 -5.96 5.99 -4.91
N ALA A 70 -5.93 5.68 -6.18
CA ALA A 70 -4.79 6.03 -7.04
C ALA A 70 -4.61 7.54 -7.24
#